data_60afc418251a4192e764ed5217beecb8
#
_entry.id   60afc418251a4192e764ed5217beecb8
#
_cell.length_a   1.000
_cell.length_b   1.000
_cell.length_c   1.000
_cell.angle_alpha   90.00
_cell.angle_beta   90.00
_cell.angle_gamma   90.00
#
_symmetry.space_group_name_H-M   'P 1'
#
loop_
_entity.id
_entity.type
_entity.pdbx_description
1 polymer ?
#
loop_
_entity_poly.entity_id
_entity_poly.type
_entity_poly.pdbx_seq_one_letter_code
_entity_poly.pdbx_strand_id
1 'polypeptide(L)'
;MKNKINNKIIFVLLIILAIGFILRIIGINWDQNQHLHPDERFLTMVSSTISLPQNISNYFDTDKSVFNPQNNGFDFYVYGTFPLFITKVIAKTLNLSSYDQIFLVGRALSAIFDTITIFLVFLITQSLFKKSKISLLSSLLYAICIFPIQQSHFFTVDATTIFFFTLSLYLLINHKNLLSGLIFGIALSSKTSIGIVLPFFFLFIFLQNKNFIKNLIQCLIFGLLMCFAFRIFQPYAFSGFINLSSNFLSNIRQAHQMITGEYKYPPNVQWLKTLPIVHPIINLFFVGLGPITFILICLGIKKIFKDKKSLKNNQILLLLCIIFSIFTYHSILLAKYMRYFYPIYPLLIIFSGYALSKFKTKNIIYIFLINTLISFAFIHIYYFPHSRYQASEWICQNIPNNSILSSESWDDSLPLGSPSCRFKTYQHQDLALYDSESDTKWSKINQQLNSIDYLIMSSNRLWGSIPYDVIEYPKTSIFYKNIFDEQTNFKLIKKFYSYPGFSLPVIKKCILIGPSVYPYQIKKNTLITIEDCHYPGIYFRDDTFEESYTVYDHPQILIFQRQ
;
A
#
# COMPACT_ATOMS: atom_id res chain seq x y z
N MET A 1 -22.01 18.18 -29.17
CA MET A 1 -20.94 17.83 -30.13
C MET A 1 -20.06 16.75 -29.49
N LYS A 2 -20.13 15.50 -29.93
CA LYS A 2 -19.18 14.43 -29.59
C LYS A 2 -17.85 14.76 -30.28
N ASN A 3 -16.89 15.35 -29.56
CA ASN A 3 -15.52 15.41 -30.07
C ASN A 3 -15.05 13.97 -30.27
N LYS A 4 -15.01 13.50 -31.52
CA LYS A 4 -14.38 12.22 -31.86
C LYS A 4 -12.93 12.33 -31.39
N ILE A 5 -12.53 11.47 -30.46
CA ILE A 5 -11.13 11.34 -30.04
C ILE A 5 -10.35 10.88 -31.27
N ASN A 6 -9.32 11.62 -31.65
CA ASN A 6 -8.50 11.33 -32.83
C ASN A 6 -7.77 10.00 -32.62
N ASN A 7 -7.61 9.19 -33.68
CA ASN A 7 -6.90 7.92 -33.64
C ASN A 7 -5.48 8.03 -33.06
N LYS A 8 -4.78 9.15 -33.27
CA LYS A 8 -3.47 9.42 -32.64
C LYS A 8 -3.55 9.47 -31.11
N ILE A 9 -4.62 10.05 -30.56
CA ILE A 9 -4.81 10.14 -29.10
C ILE A 9 -5.07 8.75 -28.53
N ILE A 10 -5.89 7.95 -29.20
CA ILE A 10 -6.18 6.57 -28.82
C ILE A 10 -4.89 5.74 -28.85
N PHE A 11 -4.10 5.85 -29.90
CA PHE A 11 -2.84 5.14 -30.02
C PHE A 11 -1.85 5.48 -28.90
N VAL A 12 -1.66 6.77 -28.59
CA VAL A 12 -0.79 7.21 -27.50
C VAL A 12 -1.33 6.72 -26.15
N LEU A 13 -2.64 6.75 -25.94
CA LEU A 13 -3.26 6.26 -24.70
C LEU A 13 -3.03 4.75 -24.54
N LEU A 14 -3.15 3.95 -25.62
CA LEU A 14 -2.88 2.51 -25.57
C LEU A 14 -1.41 2.22 -25.21
N ILE A 15 -0.46 3.02 -25.70
CA ILE A 15 0.95 2.91 -25.31
C ILE A 15 1.10 3.21 -23.80
N ILE A 16 0.46 4.26 -23.30
CA ILE A 16 0.51 4.61 -21.86
C ILE A 16 -0.06 3.48 -21.02
N LEU A 17 -1.18 2.89 -21.43
CA LEU A 17 -1.79 1.75 -20.72
C LEU A 17 -0.89 0.52 -20.76
N ALA A 18 -0.27 0.22 -21.90
CA ALA A 18 0.66 -0.90 -22.04
C ALA A 18 1.89 -0.73 -21.13
N ILE A 19 2.52 0.46 -21.13
CA ILE A 19 3.63 0.78 -20.21
C ILE A 19 3.16 0.67 -18.76
N GLY A 20 2.02 1.25 -18.43
CA GLY A 20 1.45 1.20 -17.08
C GLY A 20 1.17 -0.22 -16.62
N PHE A 21 0.66 -1.09 -17.47
CA PHE A 21 0.43 -2.51 -17.18
C PHE A 21 1.74 -3.27 -16.97
N ILE A 22 2.72 -3.07 -17.86
CA ILE A 22 4.04 -3.71 -17.73
C ILE A 22 4.68 -3.37 -16.39
N LEU A 23 4.67 -2.09 -15.98
CA LEU A 23 5.23 -1.65 -14.69
C LEU A 23 4.49 -2.24 -13.48
N ARG A 24 3.28 -2.75 -13.62
CA ARG A 24 2.44 -3.32 -12.56
C ARG A 24 2.47 -4.85 -12.49
N ILE A 25 2.94 -5.50 -13.56
CA ILE A 25 2.97 -6.96 -13.63
C ILE A 25 4.38 -7.55 -13.57
N ILE A 26 5.42 -6.74 -13.84
CA ILE A 26 6.82 -7.20 -13.73
C ILE A 26 7.11 -7.66 -12.31
N GLY A 27 7.63 -8.88 -12.17
CA GLY A 27 7.95 -9.44 -10.87
C GLY A 27 6.73 -9.78 -10.03
N ILE A 28 5.62 -10.21 -10.64
CA ILE A 28 4.38 -10.55 -9.94
C ILE A 28 4.58 -11.56 -8.78
N ASN A 29 5.61 -12.40 -8.85
CA ASN A 29 6.02 -13.32 -7.78
C ASN A 29 7.31 -12.80 -7.08
N TRP A 30 7.31 -11.53 -6.70
CA TRP A 30 8.46 -10.81 -6.14
C TRP A 30 9.00 -11.40 -4.83
N ASP A 31 8.16 -12.10 -4.07
CA ASP A 31 8.49 -12.73 -2.79
C ASP A 31 8.80 -14.23 -2.89
N GLN A 32 8.92 -14.79 -4.08
CA GLN A 32 9.22 -16.21 -4.35
C GLN A 32 8.27 -17.16 -3.60
N ASN A 33 6.98 -16.87 -3.57
CA ASN A 33 5.90 -17.60 -2.87
C ASN A 33 6.05 -17.61 -1.33
N GLN A 34 6.70 -16.61 -0.73
CA GLN A 34 6.89 -16.56 0.72
C GLN A 34 5.79 -15.77 1.45
N HIS A 35 4.84 -15.16 0.74
CA HIS A 35 3.71 -14.41 1.30
C HIS A 35 4.14 -13.34 2.32
N LEU A 36 5.10 -12.48 1.95
CA LEU A 36 5.77 -11.56 2.85
C LEU A 36 4.96 -10.30 3.20
N HIS A 37 3.92 -9.96 2.43
CA HIS A 37 3.03 -8.86 2.78
C HIS A 37 1.94 -9.35 3.76
N PRO A 38 1.85 -8.82 5.01
CA PRO A 38 0.96 -9.35 6.04
C PRO A 38 -0.52 -9.39 5.64
N ASP A 39 -1.05 -8.30 5.06
CA ASP A 39 -2.46 -8.24 4.64
C ASP A 39 -2.74 -9.20 3.48
N GLU A 40 -1.80 -9.33 2.53
CA GLU A 40 -1.90 -10.29 1.45
C GLU A 40 -1.88 -11.72 1.96
N ARG A 41 -0.96 -12.04 2.88
CA ARG A 41 -0.89 -13.35 3.54
C ARG A 41 -2.24 -13.71 4.17
N PHE A 42 -2.82 -12.76 4.90
CA PHE A 42 -4.14 -12.96 5.51
C PHE A 42 -5.23 -13.18 4.46
N LEU A 43 -5.32 -12.32 3.44
CA LEU A 43 -6.29 -12.49 2.36
C LEU A 43 -6.08 -13.79 1.58
N THR A 44 -4.85 -14.25 1.41
CA THR A 44 -4.50 -15.53 0.78
C THR A 44 -4.99 -16.71 1.62
N MET A 45 -4.75 -16.67 2.94
CA MET A 45 -5.28 -17.70 3.87
C MET A 45 -6.79 -17.78 3.78
N VAL A 46 -7.49 -16.65 3.88
CA VAL A 46 -8.95 -16.61 3.76
C VAL A 46 -9.41 -17.10 2.39
N SER A 47 -8.83 -16.60 1.30
CA SER A 47 -9.24 -16.95 -0.07
C SER A 47 -9.03 -18.43 -0.39
N SER A 48 -7.97 -19.05 0.12
CA SER A 48 -7.72 -20.48 -0.08
C SER A 48 -8.72 -21.35 0.69
N THR A 49 -9.14 -20.92 1.88
CA THR A 49 -10.00 -21.70 2.80
C THR A 49 -11.47 -21.64 2.41
N ILE A 50 -12.01 -20.46 2.06
CA ILE A 50 -13.43 -20.31 1.71
C ILE A 50 -13.79 -21.10 0.45
N SER A 51 -15.07 -21.52 0.34
CA SER A 51 -15.59 -22.25 -0.81
C SER A 51 -16.79 -21.53 -1.43
N LEU A 52 -17.02 -21.70 -2.74
CA LEU A 52 -18.16 -21.08 -3.40
C LEU A 52 -19.47 -21.69 -2.88
N PRO A 53 -20.50 -20.87 -2.62
CA PRO A 53 -21.80 -21.34 -2.16
C PRO A 53 -22.50 -22.14 -3.25
N GLN A 54 -23.29 -23.15 -2.86
CA GLN A 54 -23.99 -24.03 -3.80
C GLN A 54 -25.16 -23.34 -4.50
N ASN A 55 -25.78 -22.37 -3.84
CA ASN A 55 -26.94 -21.63 -4.34
C ASN A 55 -27.03 -20.24 -3.72
N ILE A 56 -27.96 -19.43 -4.21
CA ILE A 56 -28.17 -18.04 -3.77
C ILE A 56 -28.59 -17.97 -2.29
N SER A 57 -29.40 -18.92 -1.79
CA SER A 57 -29.79 -18.95 -0.38
C SER A 57 -28.55 -19.11 0.52
N ASN A 58 -27.68 -20.08 0.19
CA ASN A 58 -26.43 -20.30 0.91
C ASN A 58 -25.47 -19.12 0.83
N TYR A 59 -25.50 -18.33 -0.28
CA TYR A 59 -24.70 -17.13 -0.40
C TYR A 59 -25.10 -16.07 0.62
N PHE A 60 -26.38 -15.90 0.90
CA PHE A 60 -26.89 -14.87 1.82
C PHE A 60 -27.07 -15.34 3.27
N ASP A 61 -26.82 -16.61 3.56
CA ASP A 61 -26.88 -17.16 4.91
C ASP A 61 -25.59 -16.83 5.67
N THR A 62 -25.63 -15.78 6.46
CA THR A 62 -24.45 -15.28 7.20
C THR A 62 -23.91 -16.32 8.18
N ASP A 63 -24.75 -17.15 8.77
CA ASP A 63 -24.36 -18.08 9.84
C ASP A 63 -23.81 -19.41 9.30
N LYS A 64 -24.18 -19.81 8.07
CA LYS A 64 -23.86 -21.13 7.51
C LYS A 64 -23.07 -21.09 6.21
N SER A 65 -22.93 -19.93 5.57
CA SER A 65 -22.24 -19.83 4.28
C SER A 65 -20.77 -20.22 4.40
N VAL A 66 -20.35 -21.19 3.62
CA VAL A 66 -18.94 -21.58 3.46
C VAL A 66 -18.10 -20.52 2.75
N PHE A 67 -18.74 -19.46 2.24
CA PHE A 67 -18.09 -18.33 1.60
C PHE A 67 -17.85 -17.17 2.59
N ASN A 68 -18.45 -17.25 3.79
CA ASN A 68 -18.22 -16.28 4.85
C ASN A 68 -16.89 -16.57 5.56
N PRO A 69 -15.92 -15.61 5.58
CA PRO A 69 -14.66 -15.79 6.31
C PRO A 69 -14.83 -16.18 7.77
N GLN A 70 -15.81 -15.61 8.48
CA GLN A 70 -16.05 -15.88 9.90
C GLN A 70 -16.45 -17.34 10.17
N ASN A 71 -17.19 -17.98 9.26
CA ASN A 71 -17.57 -19.40 9.36
C ASN A 71 -16.40 -20.34 9.03
N ASN A 72 -15.25 -19.80 8.61
CA ASN A 72 -14.05 -20.53 8.27
C ASN A 72 -12.87 -20.23 9.23
N GLY A 73 -13.16 -19.73 10.45
CA GLY A 73 -12.16 -19.47 11.49
C GLY A 73 -11.48 -18.10 11.43
N PHE A 74 -12.01 -17.15 10.66
CA PHE A 74 -11.49 -15.78 10.56
C PHE A 74 -12.45 -14.78 11.21
N ASP A 75 -12.58 -14.84 12.54
CA ASP A 75 -13.53 -14.03 13.31
C ASP A 75 -13.28 -12.53 13.17
N PHE A 76 -12.01 -12.11 13.17
CA PHE A 76 -11.60 -10.73 12.91
C PHE A 76 -11.34 -10.52 11.41
N TYR A 77 -12.38 -10.14 10.67
CA TYR A 77 -12.31 -9.85 9.25
C TYR A 77 -12.78 -8.42 8.96
N VAL A 78 -11.86 -7.50 8.72
CA VAL A 78 -12.11 -6.05 8.56
C VAL A 78 -12.08 -5.57 7.12
N TYR A 79 -11.68 -6.43 6.19
CA TYR A 79 -11.64 -6.11 4.77
C TYR A 79 -13.01 -6.25 4.12
N GLY A 80 -13.20 -5.59 2.98
CA GLY A 80 -14.37 -5.85 2.16
C GLY A 80 -14.33 -7.25 1.52
N THR A 81 -15.49 -7.86 1.33
CA THR A 81 -15.58 -9.22 0.77
C THR A 81 -15.48 -9.25 -0.76
N PHE A 82 -15.78 -8.16 -1.46
CA PHE A 82 -15.78 -8.15 -2.92
C PHE A 82 -14.42 -8.52 -3.55
N PRO A 83 -13.25 -7.96 -3.13
CA PRO A 83 -11.95 -8.37 -3.68
C PRO A 83 -11.64 -9.84 -3.44
N LEU A 84 -12.00 -10.35 -2.25
CA LEU A 84 -11.86 -11.74 -1.89
C LEU A 84 -12.68 -12.66 -2.81
N PHE A 85 -13.96 -12.32 -3.02
CA PHE A 85 -14.89 -13.11 -3.81
C PHE A 85 -14.53 -13.18 -5.28
N ILE A 86 -14.21 -12.03 -5.90
CA ILE A 86 -13.82 -12.01 -7.31
C ILE A 86 -12.53 -12.80 -7.54
N THR A 87 -11.57 -12.69 -6.61
CA THR A 87 -10.32 -13.46 -6.68
C THR A 87 -10.60 -14.96 -6.58
N LYS A 88 -11.43 -15.39 -5.61
CA LYS A 88 -11.80 -16.81 -5.45
C LYS A 88 -12.53 -17.37 -6.67
N VAL A 89 -13.48 -16.62 -7.24
CA VAL A 89 -14.23 -17.04 -8.43
C VAL A 89 -13.29 -17.23 -9.62
N ILE A 90 -12.41 -16.25 -9.88
CA ILE A 90 -11.47 -16.32 -11.00
C ILE A 90 -10.43 -17.44 -10.77
N ALA A 91 -9.87 -17.54 -9.57
CA ALA A 91 -8.92 -18.59 -9.22
C ALA A 91 -9.50 -19.99 -9.39
N LYS A 92 -10.77 -20.19 -8.99
CA LYS A 92 -11.46 -21.48 -9.20
C LYS A 92 -11.66 -21.78 -10.67
N THR A 93 -12.04 -20.80 -11.47
CA THR A 93 -12.25 -20.96 -12.91
C THR A 93 -10.95 -21.32 -13.65
N LEU A 94 -9.82 -20.79 -13.15
CA LEU A 94 -8.48 -21.04 -13.71
C LEU A 94 -7.78 -22.27 -13.09
N ASN A 95 -8.41 -22.97 -12.12
CA ASN A 95 -7.80 -24.04 -11.32
C ASN A 95 -6.55 -23.61 -10.52
N LEU A 96 -6.51 -22.34 -10.06
CA LEU A 96 -5.43 -21.72 -9.29
C LEU A 96 -5.87 -21.38 -7.85
N SER A 97 -6.65 -22.26 -7.20
CA SER A 97 -7.26 -21.99 -5.89
C SER A 97 -6.42 -22.41 -4.68
N SER A 98 -5.24 -23.02 -4.88
CA SER A 98 -4.33 -23.37 -3.79
C SER A 98 -3.75 -22.13 -3.12
N TYR A 99 -3.26 -22.29 -1.89
CA TYR A 99 -2.60 -21.22 -1.13
C TYR A 99 -1.46 -20.55 -1.93
N ASP A 100 -0.59 -21.37 -2.54
CA ASP A 100 0.59 -20.91 -3.28
C ASP A 100 0.29 -20.36 -4.69
N GLN A 101 -0.99 -20.27 -5.08
CA GLN A 101 -1.38 -19.81 -6.42
C GLN A 101 -2.40 -18.66 -6.39
N ILE A 102 -3.35 -18.68 -5.44
CA ILE A 102 -4.47 -17.75 -5.43
C ILE A 102 -4.03 -16.28 -5.27
N PHE A 103 -2.94 -16.04 -4.54
CA PHE A 103 -2.39 -14.69 -4.39
C PHE A 103 -1.89 -14.10 -5.70
N LEU A 104 -1.35 -14.92 -6.61
CA LEU A 104 -0.93 -14.46 -7.95
C LEU A 104 -2.12 -13.98 -8.77
N VAL A 105 -3.28 -14.65 -8.63
CA VAL A 105 -4.54 -14.18 -9.24
C VAL A 105 -4.95 -12.84 -8.64
N GLY A 106 -4.85 -12.68 -7.31
CA GLY A 106 -5.14 -11.43 -6.62
C GLY A 106 -4.22 -10.28 -7.05
N ARG A 107 -2.91 -10.54 -7.16
CA ARG A 107 -1.91 -9.56 -7.66
C ARG A 107 -2.19 -9.17 -9.11
N ALA A 108 -2.52 -10.13 -9.97
CA ALA A 108 -2.88 -9.86 -11.36
C ALA A 108 -4.13 -8.98 -11.47
N LEU A 109 -5.14 -9.22 -10.63
CA LEU A 109 -6.33 -8.38 -10.55
C LEU A 109 -6.00 -6.96 -10.06
N SER A 110 -5.14 -6.82 -9.05
CA SER A 110 -4.67 -5.52 -8.57
C SER A 110 -3.97 -4.74 -9.70
N ALA A 111 -3.08 -5.38 -10.46
CA ALA A 111 -2.40 -4.79 -11.60
C ALA A 111 -3.37 -4.37 -12.72
N ILE A 112 -4.38 -5.18 -13.01
CA ILE A 112 -5.43 -4.87 -14.01
C ILE A 112 -6.26 -3.68 -13.56
N PHE A 113 -6.78 -3.69 -12.33
CA PHE A 113 -7.62 -2.61 -11.81
C PHE A 113 -6.88 -1.28 -11.76
N ASP A 114 -5.64 -1.27 -11.32
CA ASP A 114 -4.87 -0.02 -11.29
C ASP A 114 -4.47 0.45 -12.70
N THR A 115 -4.23 -0.48 -13.64
CA THR A 115 -4.05 -0.11 -15.06
C THR A 115 -5.31 0.53 -15.64
N ILE A 116 -6.50 0.01 -15.34
CA ILE A 116 -7.75 0.63 -15.78
C ILE A 116 -7.95 1.99 -15.09
N THR A 117 -7.44 2.17 -13.88
CA THR A 117 -7.45 3.48 -13.19
C THR A 117 -6.64 4.52 -13.96
N ILE A 118 -5.55 4.17 -14.66
CA ILE A 118 -4.84 5.08 -15.60
C ILE A 118 -5.80 5.61 -16.68
N PHE A 119 -6.63 4.73 -17.23
CA PHE A 119 -7.65 5.11 -18.21
C PHE A 119 -8.73 6.02 -17.60
N LEU A 120 -9.16 5.75 -16.37
CA LEU A 120 -10.13 6.59 -15.66
C LEU A 120 -9.56 8.00 -15.37
N VAL A 121 -8.29 8.12 -15.04
CA VAL A 121 -7.59 9.42 -14.91
C VAL A 121 -7.66 10.19 -16.23
N PHE A 122 -7.44 9.53 -17.38
CA PHE A 122 -7.64 10.15 -18.70
C PHE A 122 -9.07 10.67 -18.86
N LEU A 123 -10.06 9.84 -18.58
CA LEU A 123 -11.48 10.16 -18.79
C LEU A 123 -11.95 11.30 -17.87
N ILE A 124 -11.58 11.29 -16.59
CA ILE A 124 -11.92 12.36 -15.63
C ILE A 124 -11.26 13.66 -16.08
N THR A 125 -9.97 13.63 -16.41
CA THR A 125 -9.24 14.82 -16.87
C THR A 125 -9.85 15.39 -18.15
N GLN A 126 -10.27 14.51 -19.08
CA GLN A 126 -10.93 14.91 -20.33
C GLN A 126 -12.30 15.54 -20.06
N SER A 127 -13.05 15.03 -19.09
CA SER A 127 -14.34 15.59 -18.69
C SER A 127 -14.18 16.99 -18.08
N LEU A 128 -13.14 17.20 -17.26
CA LEU A 128 -12.88 18.46 -16.57
C LEU A 128 -12.34 19.56 -17.49
N PHE A 129 -11.31 19.26 -18.27
CA PHE A 129 -10.55 20.28 -19.01
C PHE A 129 -10.82 20.25 -20.52
N LYS A 130 -11.44 19.20 -21.04
CA LYS A 130 -11.77 19.00 -22.48
C LYS A 130 -10.55 19.20 -23.40
N LYS A 131 -9.35 18.84 -22.92
CA LYS A 131 -8.07 18.97 -23.62
C LYS A 131 -7.28 17.67 -23.52
N SER A 132 -7.21 16.92 -24.61
CA SER A 132 -6.55 15.61 -24.65
C SER A 132 -5.07 15.65 -24.26
N LYS A 133 -4.36 16.76 -24.51
CA LYS A 133 -2.99 16.95 -24.04
C LYS A 133 -2.89 16.85 -22.51
N ILE A 134 -3.80 17.49 -21.77
CA ILE A 134 -3.81 17.44 -20.29
C ILE A 134 -4.11 16.02 -19.85
N SER A 135 -5.09 15.36 -20.47
CA SER A 135 -5.52 14.00 -20.14
C SER A 135 -4.41 12.98 -20.34
N LEU A 136 -3.69 13.04 -21.46
CA LEU A 136 -2.55 12.15 -21.73
C LEU A 136 -1.39 12.39 -20.74
N LEU A 137 -1.10 13.65 -20.41
CA LEU A 137 -0.04 13.98 -19.43
C LEU A 137 -0.40 13.47 -18.04
N SER A 138 -1.65 13.62 -17.60
CA SER A 138 -2.12 13.08 -16.31
C SER A 138 -2.05 11.55 -16.29
N SER A 139 -2.52 10.88 -17.35
CA SER A 139 -2.48 9.41 -17.44
C SER A 139 -1.06 8.89 -17.42
N LEU A 140 -0.13 9.53 -18.14
CA LEU A 140 1.26 9.10 -18.16
C LEU A 140 1.94 9.32 -16.79
N LEU A 141 1.66 10.43 -16.09
CA LEU A 141 2.17 10.65 -14.73
C LEU A 141 1.63 9.61 -13.74
N TYR A 142 0.35 9.21 -13.87
CA TYR A 142 -0.20 8.15 -13.02
C TYR A 142 0.39 6.77 -13.37
N ALA A 143 0.60 6.50 -14.66
CA ALA A 143 1.18 5.23 -15.12
C ALA A 143 2.57 4.97 -14.53
N ILE A 144 3.37 6.04 -14.34
CA ILE A 144 4.74 5.97 -13.79
C ILE A 144 4.82 6.44 -12.33
N CYS A 145 3.71 6.55 -11.61
CA CYS A 145 3.70 6.94 -10.19
C CYS A 145 4.09 5.74 -9.32
N ILE A 146 5.07 5.91 -8.43
CA ILE A 146 5.69 4.83 -7.65
C ILE A 146 4.66 4.12 -6.78
N PHE A 147 3.93 4.83 -5.94
CA PHE A 147 3.06 4.21 -4.96
C PHE A 147 1.90 3.40 -5.58
N PRO A 148 1.19 3.87 -6.61
CA PRO A 148 0.26 3.01 -7.37
C PRO A 148 0.92 1.76 -7.96
N ILE A 149 2.16 1.87 -8.48
CA ILE A 149 2.91 0.72 -8.96
C ILE A 149 3.15 -0.27 -7.83
N GLN A 150 3.63 0.18 -6.66
CA GLN A 150 3.82 -0.68 -5.49
C GLN A 150 2.52 -1.38 -5.07
N GLN A 151 1.45 -0.62 -4.86
CA GLN A 151 0.17 -1.18 -4.40
C GLN A 151 -0.45 -2.18 -5.38
N SER A 152 -0.13 -2.08 -6.67
CA SER A 152 -0.59 -3.02 -7.69
C SER A 152 0.13 -4.37 -7.65
N HIS A 153 1.29 -4.47 -6.97
CA HIS A 153 2.02 -5.71 -6.78
C HIS A 153 1.50 -6.55 -5.60
N PHE A 154 0.54 -6.03 -4.84
CA PHE A 154 0.01 -6.72 -3.67
C PHE A 154 -1.44 -7.18 -3.90
N PHE A 155 -1.77 -8.37 -3.45
CA PHE A 155 -3.14 -8.81 -3.31
C PHE A 155 -3.74 -8.20 -2.05
N THR A 156 -4.13 -6.93 -2.13
CA THR A 156 -4.85 -6.18 -1.09
C THR A 156 -6.16 -5.63 -1.63
N VAL A 157 -7.00 -5.11 -0.75
CA VAL A 157 -8.28 -4.50 -1.15
C VAL A 157 -8.12 -3.12 -1.79
N ASP A 158 -6.94 -2.52 -1.69
CA ASP A 158 -6.72 -1.12 -2.03
C ASP A 158 -6.88 -0.85 -3.52
N ALA A 159 -6.16 -1.55 -4.41
CA ALA A 159 -6.25 -1.35 -5.86
C ALA A 159 -7.68 -1.51 -6.39
N THR A 160 -8.41 -2.52 -5.89
CA THR A 160 -9.82 -2.74 -6.24
C THR A 160 -10.70 -1.57 -5.78
N THR A 161 -10.50 -1.11 -4.54
CA THR A 161 -11.25 0.05 -4.00
C THR A 161 -11.02 1.30 -4.85
N ILE A 162 -9.76 1.61 -5.18
CA ILE A 162 -9.39 2.79 -5.95
C ILE A 162 -10.01 2.77 -7.36
N PHE A 163 -10.00 1.61 -8.00
CA PHE A 163 -10.62 1.45 -9.31
C PHE A 163 -12.12 1.75 -9.25
N PHE A 164 -12.89 1.08 -8.38
CA PHE A 164 -14.34 1.27 -8.30
C PHE A 164 -14.71 2.67 -7.78
N PHE A 165 -13.97 3.22 -6.84
CA PHE A 165 -14.12 4.61 -6.39
C PHE A 165 -13.92 5.60 -7.54
N THR A 166 -12.81 5.47 -8.28
CA THR A 166 -12.48 6.37 -9.40
C THR A 166 -13.49 6.24 -10.54
N LEU A 167 -13.98 5.02 -10.82
CA LEU A 167 -15.04 4.78 -11.80
C LEU A 167 -16.36 5.42 -11.36
N SER A 168 -16.74 5.25 -10.09
CA SER A 168 -17.93 5.89 -9.54
C SER A 168 -17.85 7.42 -9.64
N LEU A 169 -16.70 7.99 -9.29
CA LEU A 169 -16.46 9.43 -9.42
C LEU A 169 -16.53 9.90 -10.88
N TYR A 170 -15.96 9.15 -11.82
CA TYR A 170 -16.09 9.45 -13.25
C TYR A 170 -17.56 9.48 -13.70
N LEU A 171 -18.35 8.51 -13.28
CA LEU A 171 -19.77 8.42 -13.58
C LEU A 171 -20.55 9.60 -12.98
N LEU A 172 -20.24 9.95 -11.73
CA LEU A 172 -20.83 11.06 -11.01
C LEU A 172 -20.58 12.41 -11.72
N ILE A 173 -19.32 12.68 -12.08
CA ILE A 173 -18.91 13.89 -12.80
C ILE A 173 -19.62 14.00 -14.15
N ASN A 174 -19.97 12.88 -14.80
CA ASN A 174 -20.71 12.85 -16.06
C ASN A 174 -22.24 12.69 -15.86
N HIS A 175 -22.76 13.02 -14.68
CA HIS A 175 -24.18 13.01 -14.33
C HIS A 175 -24.88 11.65 -14.49
N LYS A 176 -24.12 10.54 -14.40
CA LYS A 176 -24.64 9.17 -14.40
C LYS A 176 -24.85 8.67 -12.97
N ASN A 177 -25.66 9.41 -12.20
CA ASN A 177 -25.79 9.25 -10.76
C ASN A 177 -26.22 7.83 -10.34
N LEU A 178 -27.12 7.18 -11.08
CA LEU A 178 -27.60 5.82 -10.79
C LEU A 178 -26.46 4.81 -10.85
N LEU A 179 -25.72 4.79 -11.96
CA LEU A 179 -24.56 3.91 -12.11
C LEU A 179 -23.45 4.24 -11.11
N SER A 180 -23.26 5.52 -10.81
CA SER A 180 -22.29 5.98 -9.80
C SER A 180 -22.62 5.38 -8.43
N GLY A 181 -23.89 5.38 -8.00
CA GLY A 181 -24.33 4.78 -6.74
C GLY A 181 -24.04 3.27 -6.71
N LEU A 182 -24.45 2.55 -7.75
CA LEU A 182 -24.20 1.10 -7.85
C LEU A 182 -22.69 0.76 -7.74
N ILE A 183 -21.85 1.48 -8.49
CA ILE A 183 -20.39 1.28 -8.50
C ILE A 183 -19.75 1.71 -7.18
N PHE A 184 -20.29 2.77 -6.54
CA PHE A 184 -19.79 3.17 -5.22
C PHE A 184 -20.09 2.12 -4.14
N GLY A 185 -21.24 1.42 -4.22
CA GLY A 185 -21.54 0.29 -3.35
C GLY A 185 -20.52 -0.85 -3.47
N ILE A 186 -19.98 -1.11 -4.67
CA ILE A 186 -18.88 -2.08 -4.86
C ILE A 186 -17.59 -1.56 -4.22
N ALA A 187 -17.28 -0.26 -4.35
CA ALA A 187 -16.13 0.34 -3.69
C ALA A 187 -16.22 0.19 -2.15
N LEU A 188 -17.39 0.45 -1.56
CA LEU A 188 -17.66 0.22 -0.13
C LEU A 188 -17.52 -1.25 0.28
N SER A 189 -17.94 -2.18 -0.59
CA SER A 189 -17.79 -3.63 -0.39
C SER A 189 -16.34 -4.10 -0.54
N SER A 190 -15.45 -3.24 -1.00
CA SER A 190 -14.01 -3.47 -1.03
C SER A 190 -13.31 -2.87 0.19
N LYS A 191 -13.67 -1.63 0.57
CA LYS A 191 -13.12 -0.95 1.75
C LYS A 191 -14.10 0.10 2.27
N THR A 192 -14.64 -0.12 3.46
CA THR A 192 -15.69 0.74 4.03
C THR A 192 -15.24 2.17 4.32
N SER A 193 -13.96 2.38 4.59
CA SER A 193 -13.40 3.71 4.89
C SER A 193 -13.54 4.72 3.75
N ILE A 194 -13.75 4.27 2.49
CA ILE A 194 -14.01 5.18 1.37
C ILE A 194 -15.36 5.93 1.52
N GLY A 195 -16.22 5.47 2.42
CA GLY A 195 -17.47 6.13 2.76
C GLY A 195 -17.35 7.58 3.25
N ILE A 196 -16.15 7.99 3.69
CA ILE A 196 -15.87 9.38 4.11
C ILE A 196 -16.18 10.41 3.01
N VAL A 197 -16.17 10.01 1.74
CA VAL A 197 -16.45 10.91 0.62
C VAL A 197 -17.94 11.08 0.32
N LEU A 198 -18.82 10.25 0.88
CA LEU A 198 -20.27 10.26 0.60
C LEU A 198 -20.94 11.62 0.78
N PRO A 199 -20.66 12.41 1.82
CA PRO A 199 -21.27 13.73 1.97
C PRO A 199 -21.04 14.63 0.73
N PHE A 200 -19.86 14.55 0.13
CA PHE A 200 -19.52 15.35 -1.05
C PHE A 200 -20.18 14.82 -2.32
N PHE A 201 -20.39 13.50 -2.43
CA PHE A 201 -21.15 12.91 -3.52
C PHE A 201 -22.61 13.35 -3.49
N PHE A 202 -23.26 13.26 -2.33
CA PHE A 202 -24.64 13.74 -2.15
C PHE A 202 -24.75 15.24 -2.40
N LEU A 203 -23.82 16.04 -1.86
CA LEU A 203 -23.80 17.48 -2.10
C LEU A 203 -23.66 17.81 -3.59
N PHE A 204 -22.76 17.10 -4.29
CA PHE A 204 -22.57 17.31 -5.73
C PHE A 204 -23.82 16.96 -6.53
N ILE A 205 -24.50 15.83 -6.23
CA ILE A 205 -25.78 15.45 -6.86
C ILE A 205 -26.83 16.53 -6.60
N PHE A 206 -26.90 17.01 -5.36
CA PHE A 206 -27.85 18.03 -4.95
C PHE A 206 -27.66 19.36 -5.67
N LEU A 207 -26.42 19.69 -6.02
CA LEU A 207 -26.07 20.93 -6.73
C LEU A 207 -26.14 20.83 -8.27
N GLN A 208 -26.50 19.67 -8.83
CA GLN A 208 -26.49 19.46 -10.28
C GLN A 208 -27.61 20.20 -11.01
N ASN A 209 -28.77 20.38 -10.38
CA ASN A 209 -29.96 21.00 -10.98
C ASN A 209 -30.57 22.06 -10.06
N LYS A 210 -31.37 22.97 -10.62
CA LYS A 210 -32.15 23.95 -9.85
C LYS A 210 -33.39 23.34 -9.20
N ASN A 211 -33.88 22.20 -9.67
CA ASN A 211 -35.07 21.54 -9.16
C ASN A 211 -34.72 20.69 -7.94
N PHE A 212 -35.14 21.13 -6.75
CA PHE A 212 -34.91 20.50 -5.46
C PHE A 212 -35.43 19.04 -5.42
N ILE A 213 -36.67 18.82 -5.84
CA ILE A 213 -37.31 17.48 -5.78
C ILE A 213 -36.57 16.50 -6.67
N LYS A 214 -36.17 16.91 -7.88
CA LYS A 214 -35.38 16.08 -8.79
C LYS A 214 -34.05 15.68 -8.18
N ASN A 215 -33.37 16.61 -7.53
CA ASN A 215 -32.09 16.35 -6.87
C ASN A 215 -32.25 15.39 -5.68
N LEU A 216 -33.30 15.59 -4.87
CA LEU A 216 -33.62 14.69 -3.76
C LEU A 216 -33.89 13.27 -4.25
N ILE A 217 -34.67 13.09 -5.29
CA ILE A 217 -34.96 11.79 -5.91
C ILE A 217 -33.64 11.15 -6.41
N GLN A 218 -32.76 11.91 -7.05
CA GLN A 218 -31.47 11.39 -7.50
C GLN A 218 -30.56 10.97 -6.34
N CYS A 219 -30.53 11.72 -5.24
CA CYS A 219 -29.81 11.32 -4.03
C CYS A 219 -30.39 10.03 -3.43
N LEU A 220 -31.72 9.92 -3.33
CA LEU A 220 -32.37 8.71 -2.83
C LEU A 220 -32.05 7.50 -3.69
N ILE A 221 -32.17 7.60 -5.02
CA ILE A 221 -31.87 6.48 -5.92
C ILE A 221 -30.38 6.12 -5.87
N PHE A 222 -29.49 7.12 -5.84
CA PHE A 222 -28.05 6.87 -5.64
C PHE A 222 -27.81 6.06 -4.37
N GLY A 223 -28.38 6.49 -3.23
CA GLY A 223 -28.25 5.81 -1.95
C GLY A 223 -28.83 4.39 -1.97
N LEU A 224 -30.01 4.19 -2.54
CA LEU A 224 -30.64 2.87 -2.66
C LEU A 224 -29.79 1.90 -3.51
N LEU A 225 -29.29 2.34 -4.66
CA LEU A 225 -28.46 1.49 -5.52
C LEU A 225 -27.10 1.19 -4.88
N MET A 226 -26.53 2.16 -4.14
CA MET A 226 -25.33 1.96 -3.35
C MET A 226 -25.54 0.89 -2.26
N CYS A 227 -26.62 1.02 -1.48
CA CYS A 227 -26.96 0.03 -0.44
C CYS A 227 -27.27 -1.34 -1.04
N PHE A 228 -27.95 -1.39 -2.18
CA PHE A 228 -28.24 -2.63 -2.91
C PHE A 228 -26.94 -3.34 -3.34
N ALA A 229 -25.99 -2.61 -3.96
CA ALA A 229 -24.71 -3.19 -4.34
C ALA A 229 -23.90 -3.62 -3.11
N PHE A 230 -23.88 -2.81 -2.05
CA PHE A 230 -23.23 -3.17 -0.80
C PHE A 230 -23.82 -4.44 -0.20
N ARG A 231 -25.16 -4.59 -0.20
CA ARG A 231 -25.85 -5.80 0.29
C ARG A 231 -25.47 -7.06 -0.51
N ILE A 232 -25.28 -6.90 -1.82
CA ILE A 232 -24.90 -8.02 -2.69
C ILE A 232 -23.43 -8.40 -2.49
N PHE A 233 -22.53 -7.44 -2.47
CA PHE A 233 -21.07 -7.68 -2.52
C PHE A 233 -20.39 -7.73 -1.13
N GLN A 234 -21.14 -7.37 -0.07
CA GLN A 234 -20.74 -7.50 1.34
C GLN A 234 -21.87 -8.20 2.14
N PRO A 235 -22.31 -9.42 1.74
CA PRO A 235 -23.50 -10.04 2.29
C PRO A 235 -23.40 -10.29 3.79
N TYR A 236 -22.24 -10.64 4.30
CA TYR A 236 -21.98 -11.01 5.69
C TYR A 236 -21.80 -9.79 6.64
N ALA A 237 -21.91 -8.58 6.10
CA ALA A 237 -22.14 -7.41 6.93
C ALA A 237 -23.53 -7.38 7.57
N PHE A 238 -24.41 -8.29 7.17
CA PHE A 238 -25.82 -8.33 7.60
C PHE A 238 -26.16 -9.65 8.28
N SER A 239 -26.93 -9.57 9.38
CA SER A 239 -27.52 -10.72 10.10
C SER A 239 -28.96 -11.03 9.67
N GLY A 240 -29.36 -10.59 8.48
CA GLY A 240 -30.68 -10.73 7.91
C GLY A 240 -30.79 -9.92 6.64
N PHE A 241 -31.99 -9.41 6.31
CA PHE A 241 -32.15 -8.66 5.08
C PHE A 241 -31.56 -7.24 5.14
N ILE A 242 -31.75 -6.52 6.27
CA ILE A 242 -31.36 -5.12 6.46
C ILE A 242 -30.45 -4.91 7.68
N ASN A 243 -30.60 -5.72 8.74
CA ASN A 243 -29.88 -5.51 9.99
C ASN A 243 -28.39 -5.80 9.84
N LEU A 244 -27.54 -4.88 10.30
CA LEU A 244 -26.10 -5.11 10.31
C LEU A 244 -25.73 -6.16 11.37
N SER A 245 -24.80 -7.03 11.03
CA SER A 245 -24.25 -8.06 11.90
C SER A 245 -23.46 -7.42 13.05
N SER A 246 -23.64 -7.95 14.26
CA SER A 246 -22.87 -7.52 15.45
C SER A 246 -21.37 -7.75 15.26
N ASN A 247 -20.97 -8.85 14.64
CA ASN A 247 -19.58 -9.16 14.33
C ASN A 247 -18.97 -8.14 13.37
N PHE A 248 -19.70 -7.77 12.32
CA PHE A 248 -19.24 -6.74 11.37
C PHE A 248 -19.05 -5.40 12.07
N LEU A 249 -20.00 -4.98 12.91
CA LEU A 249 -19.90 -3.71 13.65
C LEU A 249 -18.77 -3.73 14.67
N SER A 250 -18.56 -4.84 15.39
CA SER A 250 -17.47 -4.98 16.35
C SER A 250 -16.11 -4.95 15.67
N ASN A 251 -15.95 -5.62 14.53
CA ASN A 251 -14.71 -5.61 13.75
C ASN A 251 -14.36 -4.21 13.23
N ILE A 252 -15.36 -3.45 12.72
CA ILE A 252 -15.14 -2.06 12.30
C ILE A 252 -14.76 -1.18 13.49
N ARG A 253 -15.43 -1.35 14.64
CA ARG A 253 -15.09 -0.60 15.86
C ARG A 253 -13.66 -0.88 16.31
N GLN A 254 -13.27 -2.15 16.37
CA GLN A 254 -11.91 -2.53 16.75
C GLN A 254 -10.87 -1.98 15.77
N ALA A 255 -11.12 -2.07 14.47
CA ALA A 255 -10.24 -1.48 13.46
C ALA A 255 -10.11 0.05 13.64
N HIS A 256 -11.22 0.73 13.97
CA HIS A 256 -11.20 2.16 14.27
C HIS A 256 -10.37 2.46 15.53
N GLN A 257 -10.52 1.69 16.60
CA GLN A 257 -9.73 1.85 17.82
C GLN A 257 -8.23 1.62 17.59
N MET A 258 -7.87 0.70 16.68
CA MET A 258 -6.46 0.51 16.28
C MET A 258 -5.90 1.76 15.59
N ILE A 259 -6.64 2.37 14.66
CA ILE A 259 -6.14 3.54 13.92
C ILE A 259 -6.17 4.84 14.69
N THR A 260 -7.03 4.94 15.73
CA THR A 260 -7.08 6.11 16.64
C THR A 260 -6.06 6.00 17.78
N GLY A 261 -5.59 4.79 18.09
CA GLY A 261 -4.69 4.52 19.22
C GLY A 261 -5.42 4.21 20.53
N GLU A 262 -6.76 4.12 20.53
CA GLU A 262 -7.54 3.67 21.70
C GLU A 262 -7.23 2.20 22.04
N TYR A 263 -6.91 1.39 21.03
CA TYR A 263 -6.40 0.03 21.18
C TYR A 263 -4.90 0.03 20.92
N LYS A 264 -4.13 -0.48 21.90
CA LYS A 264 -2.66 -0.57 21.79
C LYS A 264 -2.29 -1.62 20.72
N TYR A 265 -1.91 -1.14 19.54
CA TYR A 265 -1.49 -1.96 18.41
C TYR A 265 -0.01 -1.72 18.15
N PRO A 266 0.89 -2.72 18.32
CA PRO A 266 2.33 -2.52 18.29
C PRO A 266 2.87 -1.76 17.09
N PRO A 267 2.45 -2.02 15.84
CA PRO A 267 2.91 -1.25 14.68
C PRO A 267 2.61 0.25 14.73
N ASN A 268 1.70 0.71 15.60
CA ASN A 268 1.38 2.14 15.75
C ASN A 268 2.51 2.94 16.40
N VAL A 269 3.46 2.30 17.08
CA VAL A 269 4.60 2.97 17.72
C VAL A 269 5.36 3.87 16.74
N GLN A 270 5.45 3.49 15.48
CA GLN A 270 6.13 4.29 14.45
C GLN A 270 5.53 5.71 14.25
N TRP A 271 4.28 5.95 14.66
CA TRP A 271 3.62 7.26 14.46
C TRP A 271 3.46 8.08 15.75
N LEU A 272 3.80 7.54 16.94
CA LEU A 272 3.57 8.23 18.23
C LEU A 272 4.17 9.63 18.28
N LYS A 273 5.35 9.84 17.68
CA LYS A 273 6.04 11.14 17.66
C LYS A 273 6.01 11.84 16.29
N THR A 274 5.16 11.38 15.37
CA THR A 274 5.05 12.03 14.07
C THR A 274 4.08 13.21 14.11
N LEU A 275 4.47 14.31 13.49
CA LEU A 275 3.61 15.49 13.38
C LEU A 275 2.44 15.22 12.42
N PRO A 276 1.18 15.47 12.84
CA PRO A 276 0.03 15.45 11.95
C PRO A 276 0.29 16.32 10.72
N ILE A 277 -0.28 15.95 9.57
CA ILE A 277 -0.13 16.68 8.30
C ILE A 277 1.30 16.64 7.73
N VAL A 278 2.31 16.97 8.53
CA VAL A 278 3.71 17.07 8.07
C VAL A 278 4.25 15.70 7.66
N HIS A 279 4.05 14.67 8.48
CA HIS A 279 4.53 13.32 8.18
C HIS A 279 3.91 12.75 6.89
N PRO A 280 2.58 12.79 6.65
CA PRO A 280 2.00 12.39 5.36
C PRO A 280 2.49 13.21 4.18
N ILE A 281 2.70 14.52 4.33
CA ILE A 281 3.27 15.37 3.26
C ILE A 281 4.68 14.91 2.90
N ILE A 282 5.53 14.61 3.87
CA ILE A 282 6.89 14.12 3.63
C ILE A 282 6.85 12.80 2.85
N ASN A 283 6.01 11.85 3.27
CA ASN A 283 5.87 10.56 2.57
C ASN A 283 5.32 10.74 1.15
N LEU A 284 4.29 11.57 0.96
CA LEU A 284 3.75 11.88 -0.37
C LEU A 284 4.82 12.56 -1.26
N PHE A 285 5.62 13.46 -0.70
CA PHE A 285 6.65 14.20 -1.42
C PHE A 285 7.78 13.29 -1.90
N PHE A 286 8.37 12.49 -1.01
CA PHE A 286 9.58 11.73 -1.35
C PHE A 286 9.27 10.41 -2.06
N VAL A 287 8.35 9.60 -1.52
CA VAL A 287 8.17 8.21 -1.96
C VAL A 287 6.81 7.94 -2.60
N GLY A 288 5.77 8.68 -2.23
CA GLY A 288 4.43 8.46 -2.78
C GLY A 288 4.29 8.92 -4.22
N LEU A 289 4.45 10.23 -4.44
CA LEU A 289 4.28 10.91 -5.73
C LEU A 289 5.62 11.24 -6.40
N GLY A 290 6.67 11.32 -5.60
CA GLY A 290 7.97 11.86 -5.98
C GLY A 290 7.99 13.40 -6.00
N PRO A 291 9.17 14.02 -5.73
CA PRO A 291 9.29 15.47 -5.54
C PRO A 291 8.77 16.30 -6.71
N ILE A 292 9.08 15.89 -7.93
CA ILE A 292 8.70 16.65 -9.14
C ILE A 292 7.19 16.64 -9.33
N THR A 293 6.55 15.47 -9.23
CA THR A 293 5.10 15.33 -9.38
C THR A 293 4.36 16.09 -8.28
N PHE A 294 4.85 16.04 -7.04
CA PHE A 294 4.27 16.78 -5.91
C PHE A 294 4.34 18.30 -6.15
N ILE A 295 5.49 18.83 -6.59
CA ILE A 295 5.62 20.26 -6.94
C ILE A 295 4.65 20.64 -8.07
N LEU A 296 4.50 19.79 -9.09
CA LEU A 296 3.54 20.03 -10.17
C LEU A 296 2.09 20.06 -9.66
N ILE A 297 1.73 19.21 -8.69
CA ILE A 297 0.41 19.23 -8.04
C ILE A 297 0.19 20.58 -7.35
N CYS A 298 1.14 21.03 -6.54
CA CYS A 298 1.06 22.33 -5.86
C CYS A 298 0.89 23.49 -6.85
N LEU A 299 1.66 23.47 -7.95
CA LEU A 299 1.55 24.47 -9.02
C LEU A 299 0.19 24.38 -9.74
N GLY A 300 -0.34 23.19 -9.96
CA GLY A 300 -1.65 22.97 -10.57
C GLY A 300 -2.79 23.50 -9.70
N ILE A 301 -2.79 23.14 -8.43
CA ILE A 301 -3.77 23.62 -7.45
C ILE A 301 -3.70 25.14 -7.30
N LYS A 302 -2.49 25.72 -7.14
CA LYS A 302 -2.29 27.19 -7.11
C LYS A 302 -2.88 27.89 -8.34
N LYS A 303 -2.75 27.25 -9.51
CA LYS A 303 -3.30 27.80 -10.77
C LYS A 303 -4.83 27.75 -10.79
N ILE A 304 -5.44 26.67 -10.30
CA ILE A 304 -6.89 26.55 -10.15
C ILE A 304 -7.41 27.64 -9.22
N PHE A 305 -6.78 27.87 -8.08
CA PHE A 305 -7.19 28.94 -7.14
C PHE A 305 -7.07 30.35 -7.72
N LYS A 306 -6.15 30.59 -8.65
CA LYS A 306 -6.01 31.88 -9.35
C LYS A 306 -7.05 32.07 -10.47
N ASP A 307 -7.58 30.99 -11.03
CA ASP A 307 -8.60 31.02 -12.09
C ASP A 307 -10.00 30.95 -11.49
N LYS A 308 -10.61 32.13 -11.32
CA LYS A 308 -12.00 32.28 -10.82
C LYS A 308 -13.02 31.41 -11.59
N LYS A 309 -12.78 31.14 -12.89
CA LYS A 309 -13.65 30.29 -13.71
C LYS A 309 -13.54 28.83 -13.32
N SER A 310 -12.33 28.36 -13.05
CA SER A 310 -12.09 26.98 -12.58
C SER A 310 -12.68 26.75 -11.20
N LEU A 311 -12.60 27.72 -10.28
CA LEU A 311 -13.22 27.63 -8.95
C LEU A 311 -14.75 27.60 -8.96
N LYS A 312 -15.39 28.12 -10.00
CA LYS A 312 -16.85 28.01 -10.19
C LYS A 312 -17.29 26.67 -10.78
N ASN A 313 -16.34 25.79 -11.12
CA ASN A 313 -16.64 24.46 -11.64
C ASN A 313 -16.86 23.48 -10.48
N ASN A 314 -18.12 23.08 -10.26
CA ASN A 314 -18.52 22.15 -9.19
C ASN A 314 -17.76 20.81 -9.27
N GLN A 315 -17.37 20.36 -10.45
CA GLN A 315 -16.60 19.12 -10.62
C GLN A 315 -15.17 19.25 -10.04
N ILE A 316 -14.50 20.38 -10.27
CA ILE A 316 -13.17 20.66 -9.70
C ILE A 316 -13.28 20.83 -8.19
N LEU A 317 -14.32 21.54 -7.73
CA LEU A 317 -14.56 21.72 -6.30
C LEU A 317 -14.80 20.38 -5.59
N LEU A 318 -15.58 19.47 -6.20
CA LEU A 318 -15.77 18.11 -5.70
C LEU A 318 -14.44 17.38 -5.50
N LEU A 319 -13.55 17.40 -6.50
CA LEU A 319 -12.23 16.76 -6.38
C LEU A 319 -11.41 17.35 -5.23
N LEU A 320 -11.37 18.67 -5.10
CA LEU A 320 -10.65 19.35 -4.03
C LEU A 320 -11.22 19.02 -2.65
N CYS A 321 -12.55 18.96 -2.50
CA CYS A 321 -13.19 18.57 -1.25
C CYS A 321 -12.86 17.11 -0.86
N ILE A 322 -12.89 16.20 -1.82
CA ILE A 322 -12.53 14.79 -1.60
C ILE A 322 -11.06 14.68 -1.17
N ILE A 323 -10.14 15.32 -1.89
CA ILE A 323 -8.70 15.33 -1.54
C ILE A 323 -8.52 15.87 -0.12
N PHE A 324 -9.11 17.01 0.18
CA PHE A 324 -9.00 17.65 1.48
C PHE A 324 -9.54 16.78 2.61
N SER A 325 -10.71 16.18 2.44
CA SER A 325 -11.35 15.36 3.48
C SER A 325 -10.54 14.09 3.80
N ILE A 326 -10.15 13.33 2.77
CA ILE A 326 -9.34 12.11 2.97
C ILE A 326 -7.98 12.47 3.56
N PHE A 327 -7.32 13.49 3.01
CA PHE A 327 -6.01 13.90 3.49
C PHE A 327 -6.06 14.36 4.96
N THR A 328 -6.99 15.26 5.31
CA THR A 328 -7.10 15.79 6.68
C THR A 328 -7.47 14.68 7.66
N TYR A 329 -8.48 13.86 7.35
CA TYR A 329 -8.93 12.79 8.23
C TYR A 329 -7.78 11.83 8.57
N HIS A 330 -7.10 11.28 7.57
CA HIS A 330 -6.02 10.32 7.83
C HIS A 330 -4.74 10.97 8.39
N SER A 331 -4.53 12.26 8.18
CA SER A 331 -3.37 12.98 8.73
C SER A 331 -3.47 13.22 10.23
N ILE A 332 -4.67 13.37 10.79
CA ILE A 332 -4.87 13.64 12.22
C ILE A 332 -4.99 12.37 13.07
N LEU A 333 -5.26 11.21 12.45
CA LEU A 333 -5.29 9.94 13.15
C LEU A 333 -3.87 9.52 13.61
N LEU A 334 -3.80 8.63 14.59
CA LEU A 334 -2.52 8.07 15.02
C LEU A 334 -1.88 7.29 13.89
N ALA A 335 -2.56 6.28 13.35
CA ALA A 335 -2.06 5.49 12.24
C ALA A 335 -2.13 6.26 10.91
N LYS A 336 -0.97 6.49 10.29
CA LYS A 336 -0.82 7.33 9.08
C LYS A 336 -0.25 6.54 7.90
N TYR A 337 -0.71 5.28 7.73
CA TYR A 337 -0.28 4.45 6.59
C TYR A 337 -0.44 5.16 5.25
N MET A 338 0.57 5.13 4.41
CA MET A 338 0.53 5.73 3.07
C MET A 338 -0.65 5.22 2.24
N ARG A 339 -1.04 3.94 2.39
CA ARG A 339 -2.18 3.34 1.69
C ARG A 339 -3.53 3.97 2.03
N TYR A 340 -3.67 4.67 3.17
CA TYR A 340 -4.90 5.39 3.49
C TYR A 340 -5.09 6.64 2.62
N PHE A 341 -4.00 7.18 2.10
CA PHE A 341 -4.01 8.31 1.17
C PHE A 341 -4.15 7.87 -0.30
N TYR A 342 -4.12 6.57 -0.60
CA TYR A 342 -4.16 6.10 -1.98
C TYR A 342 -5.37 6.60 -2.79
N PRO A 343 -6.60 6.76 -2.25
CA PRO A 343 -7.73 7.29 -3.00
C PRO A 343 -7.52 8.69 -3.60
N ILE A 344 -6.61 9.49 -3.05
CA ILE A 344 -6.36 10.83 -3.58
C ILE A 344 -5.32 10.88 -4.71
N TYR A 345 -4.52 9.83 -4.92
CA TYR A 345 -3.47 9.82 -5.94
C TYR A 345 -4.00 10.07 -7.36
N PRO A 346 -5.04 9.36 -7.84
CA PRO A 346 -5.62 9.63 -9.16
C PRO A 346 -6.07 11.08 -9.31
N LEU A 347 -6.60 11.67 -8.23
CA LEU A 347 -7.14 13.03 -8.22
C LEU A 347 -6.04 14.09 -8.20
N LEU A 348 -5.00 13.89 -7.39
CA LEU A 348 -3.85 14.78 -7.30
C LEU A 348 -3.11 14.87 -8.63
N ILE A 349 -2.92 13.75 -9.30
CA ILE A 349 -2.21 13.68 -10.58
C ILE A 349 -2.93 14.44 -11.71
N ILE A 350 -4.25 14.58 -11.66
CA ILE A 350 -5.00 15.42 -12.59
C ILE A 350 -4.49 16.88 -12.54
N PHE A 351 -4.23 17.40 -11.35
CA PHE A 351 -3.71 18.77 -11.18
C PHE A 351 -2.26 18.90 -11.65
N SER A 352 -1.43 17.86 -11.49
CA SER A 352 -0.07 17.86 -12.01
C SER A 352 -0.04 17.91 -13.55
N GLY A 353 -0.89 17.12 -14.22
CA GLY A 353 -1.04 17.16 -15.69
C GLY A 353 -1.53 18.52 -16.18
N TYR A 354 -2.46 19.16 -15.45
CA TYR A 354 -2.92 20.52 -15.74
C TYR A 354 -1.78 21.53 -15.65
N ALA A 355 -0.95 21.49 -14.60
CA ALA A 355 0.22 22.35 -14.48
C ALA A 355 1.20 22.13 -15.63
N LEU A 356 1.54 20.86 -15.88
CA LEU A 356 2.56 20.45 -16.86
C LEU A 356 2.17 20.86 -18.28
N SER A 357 0.88 20.85 -18.62
CA SER A 357 0.38 21.26 -19.94
C SER A 357 0.78 22.67 -20.37
N LYS A 358 1.23 23.51 -19.44
CA LYS A 358 1.64 24.90 -19.66
C LYS A 358 3.15 25.06 -19.86
N PHE A 359 3.89 23.97 -19.70
CA PHE A 359 5.34 23.99 -19.91
C PHE A 359 5.68 23.83 -21.39
N LYS A 360 6.89 24.29 -21.77
CA LYS A 360 7.45 24.04 -23.11
C LYS A 360 7.70 22.54 -23.29
N THR A 361 7.53 22.02 -24.49
CA THR A 361 7.66 20.58 -24.80
C THR A 361 8.99 20.00 -24.31
N LYS A 362 10.10 20.72 -24.48
CA LYS A 362 11.43 20.30 -23.98
C LYS A 362 11.40 20.02 -22.46
N ASN A 363 10.81 20.91 -21.67
CA ASN A 363 10.72 20.73 -20.21
C ASN A 363 9.80 19.55 -19.84
N ILE A 364 8.72 19.36 -20.59
CA ILE A 364 7.83 18.22 -20.40
C ILE A 364 8.62 16.90 -20.58
N ILE A 365 9.43 16.80 -21.63
CA ILE A 365 10.24 15.62 -21.91
C ILE A 365 11.22 15.35 -20.76
N TYR A 366 11.95 16.36 -20.28
CA TYR A 366 12.88 16.19 -19.15
C TYR A 366 12.18 15.75 -17.88
N ILE A 367 11.02 16.33 -17.56
CA ILE A 367 10.23 15.95 -16.39
C ILE A 367 9.81 14.48 -16.47
N PHE A 368 9.34 14.05 -17.64
CA PHE A 368 8.97 12.63 -17.82
C PHE A 368 10.19 11.72 -17.76
N LEU A 369 11.29 12.09 -18.37
CA LEU A 369 12.51 11.29 -18.31
C LEU A 369 12.95 11.04 -16.87
N ILE A 370 13.00 12.08 -16.03
CA ILE A 370 13.40 11.96 -14.62
C ILE A 370 12.40 11.09 -13.85
N ASN A 371 11.08 11.34 -13.98
CA ASN A 371 10.08 10.51 -13.28
C ASN A 371 10.12 9.05 -13.73
N THR A 372 10.34 8.79 -15.03
CA THR A 372 10.49 7.45 -15.57
C THR A 372 11.73 6.75 -15.00
N LEU A 373 12.87 7.45 -14.89
CA LEU A 373 14.06 6.89 -14.26
C LEU A 373 13.83 6.53 -12.79
N ILE A 374 13.11 7.38 -12.04
CA ILE A 374 12.75 7.09 -10.65
C ILE A 374 11.85 5.84 -10.56
N SER A 375 10.87 5.72 -11.46
CA SER A 375 9.98 4.54 -11.51
C SER A 375 10.74 3.26 -11.87
N PHE A 376 11.69 3.32 -12.80
CA PHE A 376 12.55 2.18 -13.14
C PHE A 376 13.49 1.81 -12.00
N ALA A 377 14.03 2.79 -11.27
CA ALA A 377 14.81 2.53 -10.07
C ALA A 377 13.97 1.80 -9.02
N PHE A 378 12.68 2.16 -8.87
CA PHE A 378 11.78 1.48 -7.95
C PHE A 378 11.44 0.05 -8.40
N ILE A 379 11.15 -0.16 -9.70
CA ILE A 379 10.83 -1.49 -10.26
C ILE A 379 11.98 -2.49 -10.05
N HIS A 380 13.19 -2.02 -9.89
CA HIS A 380 14.34 -2.87 -9.58
C HIS A 380 14.08 -3.83 -8.41
N ILE A 381 13.33 -3.39 -7.37
CA ILE A 381 13.02 -4.22 -6.20
C ILE A 381 12.22 -5.49 -6.55
N TYR A 382 11.44 -5.48 -7.62
CA TYR A 382 10.64 -6.63 -8.07
C TYR A 382 11.35 -7.51 -9.10
N TYR A 383 12.46 -7.04 -9.64
CA TYR A 383 13.25 -7.79 -10.63
C TYR A 383 14.26 -8.72 -9.97
N PHE A 384 14.80 -8.34 -8.81
CA PHE A 384 15.77 -9.13 -8.05
C PHE A 384 15.07 -9.91 -6.93
N PRO A 385 15.69 -11.00 -6.43
CA PRO A 385 15.14 -11.74 -5.30
C PRO A 385 14.94 -10.83 -4.08
N HIS A 386 13.86 -11.07 -3.36
CA HIS A 386 13.54 -10.32 -2.13
C HIS A 386 14.67 -10.41 -1.11
N SER A 387 14.93 -9.35 -0.35
CA SER A 387 16.06 -9.29 0.60
C SER A 387 15.99 -10.38 1.68
N ARG A 388 14.79 -10.73 2.20
CA ARG A 388 14.60 -11.84 3.15
C ARG A 388 14.89 -13.19 2.51
N TYR A 389 14.59 -13.38 1.22
CA TYR A 389 14.92 -14.59 0.51
C TYR A 389 16.44 -14.71 0.32
N GLN A 390 17.11 -13.64 -0.09
CA GLN A 390 18.57 -13.58 -0.21
C GLN A 390 19.25 -13.88 1.14
N ALA A 391 18.75 -13.30 2.24
CA ALA A 391 19.25 -13.55 3.59
C ALA A 391 19.07 -15.01 3.98
N SER A 392 17.93 -15.62 3.65
CA SER A 392 17.65 -17.04 3.95
C SER A 392 18.59 -17.97 3.22
N GLU A 393 18.83 -17.75 1.93
CA GLU A 393 19.83 -18.51 1.16
C GLU A 393 21.22 -18.42 1.81
N TRP A 394 21.64 -17.21 2.18
CA TRP A 394 22.93 -17.00 2.82
C TRP A 394 23.02 -17.68 4.20
N ILE A 395 21.98 -17.58 5.03
CA ILE A 395 21.91 -18.23 6.35
C ILE A 395 22.13 -19.74 6.19
N CYS A 396 21.40 -20.37 5.27
CA CYS A 396 21.46 -21.81 5.07
C CYS A 396 22.78 -22.29 4.46
N GLN A 397 23.51 -21.42 3.75
CA GLN A 397 24.82 -21.74 3.19
C GLN A 397 25.98 -21.51 4.18
N ASN A 398 25.87 -20.53 5.08
CA ASN A 398 26.99 -20.04 5.87
C ASN A 398 26.86 -20.28 7.36
N ILE A 399 25.65 -20.43 7.91
CA ILE A 399 25.45 -20.68 9.35
C ILE A 399 25.43 -22.18 9.61
N PRO A 400 26.15 -22.65 10.67
CA PRO A 400 26.15 -24.06 11.05
C PRO A 400 24.76 -24.61 11.34
N ASN A 401 24.54 -25.88 11.04
CA ASN A 401 23.30 -26.58 11.38
C ASN A 401 23.11 -26.62 12.91
N ASN A 402 21.86 -26.59 13.36
CA ASN A 402 21.47 -26.56 14.78
C ASN A 402 21.86 -25.30 15.55
N SER A 403 22.37 -24.24 14.91
CA SER A 403 22.57 -22.94 15.55
C SER A 403 21.26 -22.36 16.08
N ILE A 404 21.34 -21.55 17.14
CA ILE A 404 20.21 -20.87 17.75
C ILE A 404 20.10 -19.46 17.14
N LEU A 405 19.02 -19.20 16.39
CA LEU A 405 18.76 -17.95 15.72
C LEU A 405 17.71 -17.15 16.50
N SER A 406 17.80 -15.82 16.51
CA SER A 406 16.69 -14.99 16.99
C SER A 406 15.65 -14.75 15.91
N SER A 407 14.42 -14.49 16.35
CA SER A 407 13.39 -13.77 15.61
C SER A 407 12.84 -12.64 16.48
N GLU A 408 12.28 -11.63 15.86
CA GLU A 408 11.58 -10.55 16.58
C GLU A 408 10.08 -10.79 16.43
N SER A 409 9.34 -10.86 17.54
CA SER A 409 7.87 -10.97 17.52
C SER A 409 7.29 -9.80 16.69
N TRP A 410 6.28 -10.07 15.84
CA TRP A 410 5.69 -9.17 14.86
C TRP A 410 6.47 -9.01 13.55
N ASP A 411 7.59 -9.69 13.36
CA ASP A 411 8.27 -9.74 12.08
C ASP A 411 8.49 -11.19 11.60
N ASP A 412 8.92 -11.38 10.35
CA ASP A 412 9.10 -12.71 9.79
C ASP A 412 10.41 -13.36 10.28
N SER A 413 10.32 -14.58 10.78
CA SER A 413 11.49 -15.36 11.17
C SER A 413 12.29 -15.81 9.94
N LEU A 414 13.62 -15.78 10.03
CA LEU A 414 14.53 -16.27 9.00
C LEU A 414 15.31 -17.47 9.51
N PRO A 415 15.67 -18.46 8.64
CA PRO A 415 15.46 -18.44 7.19
C PRO A 415 14.05 -18.81 6.77
N LEU A 416 13.61 -18.25 5.62
CA LEU A 416 12.42 -18.67 4.89
C LEU A 416 12.68 -20.00 4.18
N GLY A 417 11.59 -20.67 3.73
CA GLY A 417 11.70 -21.87 2.91
C GLY A 417 12.43 -21.60 1.58
N SER A 418 13.60 -22.18 1.40
CA SER A 418 14.38 -22.06 0.18
C SER A 418 15.08 -23.38 -0.15
N PRO A 419 15.52 -23.61 -1.41
CA PRO A 419 16.24 -24.82 -1.78
C PRO A 419 17.49 -25.08 -0.93
N SER A 420 18.26 -24.05 -0.59
CA SER A 420 19.46 -24.16 0.26
C SER A 420 19.14 -24.56 1.71
N CYS A 421 17.90 -24.32 2.14
CA CYS A 421 17.45 -24.62 3.51
C CYS A 421 16.85 -26.02 3.68
N ARG A 422 16.68 -26.80 2.60
CA ARG A 422 15.96 -28.09 2.62
C ARG A 422 16.46 -29.09 3.66
N PHE A 423 17.75 -29.08 3.95
CA PHE A 423 18.40 -30.03 4.90
C PHE A 423 19.00 -29.31 6.11
N LYS A 424 18.57 -28.08 6.37
CA LYS A 424 19.02 -27.28 7.49
C LYS A 424 17.95 -27.19 8.56
N THR A 425 18.34 -27.28 9.80
CA THR A 425 17.50 -27.11 10.98
C THR A 425 18.11 -26.07 11.89
N TYR A 426 17.29 -25.17 12.42
CA TYR A 426 17.71 -24.14 13.37
C TYR A 426 16.73 -24.10 14.53
N GLN A 427 17.22 -23.74 15.71
CA GLN A 427 16.36 -23.40 16.84
C GLN A 427 16.09 -21.92 16.82
N HIS A 428 14.87 -21.51 17.16
CA HIS A 428 14.48 -20.10 17.16
C HIS A 428 14.15 -19.61 18.58
N GLN A 429 14.67 -18.44 18.91
CA GLN A 429 14.30 -17.67 20.09
C GLN A 429 13.53 -16.42 19.66
N ASP A 430 12.23 -16.38 19.96
CA ASP A 430 11.39 -15.26 19.62
C ASP A 430 11.44 -14.17 20.69
N LEU A 431 11.95 -12.98 20.32
CA LEU A 431 12.16 -11.85 21.20
C LEU A 431 10.92 -10.94 21.19
N ALA A 432 10.17 -10.90 22.29
CA ALA A 432 8.93 -10.14 22.43
C ALA A 432 9.20 -8.64 22.75
N LEU A 433 9.88 -7.94 21.84
CA LEU A 433 10.40 -6.60 22.05
C LEU A 433 9.31 -5.51 22.08
N TYR A 434 8.14 -5.76 21.47
CA TYR A 434 6.96 -4.87 21.57
C TYR A 434 6.14 -5.06 22.83
N ASP A 435 6.40 -6.09 23.64
CA ASP A 435 5.69 -6.26 24.90
C ASP A 435 5.97 -5.09 25.84
N SER A 436 5.04 -4.82 26.74
CA SER A 436 5.18 -3.76 27.74
C SER A 436 6.42 -3.94 28.58
N GLU A 437 7.13 -2.84 28.85
CA GLU A 437 8.37 -2.89 29.65
C GLU A 437 8.12 -3.43 31.06
N SER A 438 8.89 -4.44 31.44
CA SER A 438 8.87 -5.02 32.78
C SER A 438 10.19 -5.75 33.07
N ASP A 439 10.48 -5.99 34.33
CA ASP A 439 11.66 -6.76 34.73
C ASP A 439 11.54 -8.24 34.30
N THR A 440 10.32 -8.77 34.32
CA THR A 440 10.02 -10.13 33.84
C THR A 440 10.28 -10.29 32.34
N LYS A 441 9.85 -9.33 31.51
CA LYS A 441 10.18 -9.28 30.08
C LYS A 441 11.70 -9.34 29.88
N TRP A 442 12.42 -8.46 30.55
CA TRP A 442 13.87 -8.35 30.34
C TRP A 442 14.66 -9.51 30.94
N SER A 443 14.20 -10.12 32.04
CA SER A 443 14.77 -11.36 32.55
C SER A 443 14.68 -12.48 31.48
N LYS A 444 13.51 -12.64 30.85
CA LYS A 444 13.31 -13.63 29.79
C LYS A 444 14.16 -13.31 28.54
N ILE A 445 14.15 -12.07 28.07
CA ILE A 445 14.92 -11.65 26.89
C ILE A 445 16.43 -11.85 27.14
N ASN A 446 16.95 -11.48 28.30
CA ASN A 446 18.35 -11.67 28.65
C ASN A 446 18.73 -13.17 28.67
N GLN A 447 17.87 -14.04 29.21
CA GLN A 447 18.08 -15.49 29.15
C GLN A 447 18.11 -15.98 27.68
N GLN A 448 17.19 -15.53 26.84
CA GLN A 448 17.18 -15.85 25.41
C GLN A 448 18.43 -15.33 24.70
N LEU A 449 18.80 -14.07 24.92
CA LEU A 449 20.01 -13.48 24.35
C LEU A 449 21.28 -14.26 24.76
N ASN A 450 21.33 -14.84 25.98
CA ASN A 450 22.43 -15.68 26.39
C ASN A 450 22.52 -17.05 25.69
N SER A 451 21.49 -17.52 25.03
CA SER A 451 21.45 -18.76 24.28
C SER A 451 21.62 -18.58 22.76
N ILE A 452 21.33 -17.39 22.22
CA ILE A 452 21.34 -17.11 20.78
C ILE A 452 22.76 -17.08 20.24
N ASP A 453 23.04 -17.80 19.14
CA ASP A 453 24.29 -17.73 18.39
C ASP A 453 24.27 -16.57 17.38
N TYR A 454 23.12 -16.34 16.73
CA TYR A 454 22.96 -15.31 15.75
C TYR A 454 21.70 -14.47 16.04
N LEU A 455 21.88 -13.17 16.20
CA LEU A 455 20.81 -12.21 16.31
C LEU A 455 20.42 -11.72 14.91
N ILE A 456 19.15 -11.94 14.50
CA ILE A 456 18.64 -11.60 13.18
C ILE A 456 17.53 -10.58 13.32
N MET A 457 17.68 -9.46 12.64
CA MET A 457 16.65 -8.44 12.46
C MET A 457 16.17 -8.51 11.01
N SER A 458 14.94 -8.98 10.79
CA SER A 458 14.42 -9.27 9.44
C SER A 458 13.78 -8.06 8.75
N SER A 459 13.67 -6.94 9.44
CA SER A 459 13.32 -5.63 8.89
C SER A 459 13.62 -4.49 9.88
N ASN A 460 13.31 -3.26 9.46
CA ASN A 460 13.36 -2.08 10.32
C ASN A 460 12.08 -1.85 11.14
N ARG A 461 11.13 -2.77 11.14
CA ARG A 461 9.83 -2.61 11.82
C ARG A 461 9.99 -2.27 13.29
N LEU A 462 10.79 -3.02 14.04
CA LEU A 462 10.96 -2.82 15.47
C LEU A 462 12.04 -1.79 15.79
N TRP A 463 13.27 -1.99 15.31
CA TRP A 463 14.36 -1.06 15.59
C TRP A 463 14.20 0.32 14.92
N GLY A 464 13.40 0.41 13.84
CA GLY A 464 13.04 1.67 13.19
C GLY A 464 11.88 2.42 13.86
N SER A 465 11.17 1.81 14.82
CA SER A 465 10.01 2.41 15.47
C SER A 465 10.15 2.54 17.00
N ILE A 466 10.47 1.47 17.71
CA ILE A 466 10.52 1.43 19.17
C ILE A 466 11.45 2.50 19.77
N PRO A 467 12.66 2.74 19.24
CA PRO A 467 13.58 3.73 19.82
C PRO A 467 13.08 5.19 19.77
N TYR A 468 12.03 5.46 19.01
CA TYR A 468 11.39 6.78 19.04
C TYR A 468 10.50 6.99 20.27
N ASP A 469 10.13 5.91 20.98
CA ASP A 469 9.34 5.99 22.22
C ASP A 469 10.13 5.51 23.44
N VAL A 470 11.17 6.23 23.78
CA VAL A 470 12.06 5.96 24.93
C VAL A 470 11.31 5.96 26.26
N ILE A 471 10.17 6.64 26.35
CA ILE A 471 9.38 6.74 27.59
C ILE A 471 8.68 5.41 27.85
N GLU A 472 8.03 4.83 26.86
CA GLU A 472 7.32 3.56 27.00
C GLU A 472 8.25 2.34 26.88
N TYR A 473 9.33 2.45 26.11
CA TYR A 473 10.30 1.37 25.84
C TYR A 473 11.73 1.74 26.22
N PRO A 474 12.02 2.13 27.48
CA PRO A 474 13.35 2.61 27.86
C PRO A 474 14.43 1.52 27.70
N LYS A 475 14.19 0.30 28.19
CA LYS A 475 15.17 -0.81 28.12
C LYS A 475 15.29 -1.35 26.69
N THR A 476 14.19 -1.48 25.94
CA THR A 476 14.22 -1.92 24.53
C THR A 476 14.96 -0.90 23.68
N SER A 477 14.79 0.39 23.93
CA SER A 477 15.53 1.45 23.22
C SER A 477 17.04 1.38 23.49
N ILE A 478 17.44 1.12 24.76
CA ILE A 478 18.84 0.94 25.14
C ILE A 478 19.40 -0.34 24.49
N PHE A 479 18.64 -1.43 24.43
CA PHE A 479 19.03 -2.67 23.75
C PHE A 479 19.41 -2.41 22.29
N TYR A 480 18.54 -1.79 21.50
CA TYR A 480 18.87 -1.47 20.10
C TYR A 480 20.06 -0.52 20.00
N LYS A 481 20.11 0.50 20.85
CA LYS A 481 21.26 1.41 20.88
C LYS A 481 22.58 0.64 21.08
N ASN A 482 22.65 -0.22 22.08
CA ASN A 482 23.86 -0.97 22.39
C ASN A 482 24.26 -1.93 21.26
N ILE A 483 23.29 -2.57 20.58
CA ILE A 483 23.55 -3.40 19.40
C ILE A 483 24.19 -2.56 18.27
N PHE A 484 23.59 -1.41 17.93
CA PHE A 484 24.07 -0.57 16.84
C PHE A 484 25.37 0.19 17.17
N ASP A 485 25.63 0.47 18.44
CA ASP A 485 26.88 1.08 18.92
C ASP A 485 28.00 0.03 19.18
N GLU A 486 27.75 -1.25 18.82
CA GLU A 486 28.68 -2.38 19.01
C GLU A 486 29.12 -2.54 20.48
N GLN A 487 28.22 -2.23 21.44
CA GLN A 487 28.46 -2.34 22.88
C GLN A 487 27.95 -3.67 23.47
N THR A 488 27.73 -4.66 22.63
CA THR A 488 27.27 -6.01 23.04
C THR A 488 28.20 -7.08 22.49
N ASN A 489 27.97 -8.32 22.93
CA ASN A 489 28.68 -9.47 22.39
C ASN A 489 28.24 -9.89 20.97
N PHE A 490 27.40 -9.08 20.31
CA PHE A 490 26.93 -9.34 18.96
C PHE A 490 27.59 -8.40 17.97
N LYS A 491 28.26 -8.96 16.96
CA LYS A 491 28.92 -8.20 15.89
C LYS A 491 28.18 -8.36 14.58
N LEU A 492 27.91 -7.26 13.87
CA LEU A 492 27.32 -7.31 12.53
C LEU A 492 28.24 -8.03 11.56
N ILE A 493 27.78 -9.14 10.98
CA ILE A 493 28.55 -9.95 10.02
C ILE A 493 28.02 -9.85 8.60
N LYS A 494 26.70 -9.59 8.44
CA LYS A 494 26.08 -9.50 7.11
C LYS A 494 24.87 -8.60 7.13
N LYS A 495 24.63 -7.90 6.02
CA LYS A 495 23.39 -7.17 5.74
C LYS A 495 22.88 -7.45 4.34
N PHE A 496 21.56 -7.41 4.18
CA PHE A 496 20.88 -7.55 2.91
C PHE A 496 19.88 -6.41 2.74
N TYR A 497 19.71 -5.94 1.52
CA TYR A 497 18.77 -4.90 1.16
C TYR A 497 18.40 -5.01 -0.32
N SER A 498 17.23 -4.50 -0.68
CA SER A 498 16.73 -4.41 -2.06
C SER A 498 16.24 -3.00 -2.32
N TYR A 499 17.12 -2.01 -2.12
CA TYR A 499 16.75 -0.60 -2.32
C TYR A 499 16.39 -0.28 -3.77
N PRO A 500 15.50 0.69 -4.00
CA PRO A 500 15.32 1.27 -5.33
C PRO A 500 16.66 1.70 -5.95
N GLY A 501 16.92 1.34 -7.21
CA GLY A 501 18.21 1.67 -7.82
C GLY A 501 18.42 1.05 -9.18
N PHE A 502 19.68 1.03 -9.58
CA PHE A 502 20.11 0.48 -10.86
C PHE A 502 21.32 -0.42 -10.65
N SER A 503 21.18 -1.70 -11.02
CA SER A 503 22.33 -2.61 -11.06
C SER A 503 23.21 -2.23 -12.25
N LEU A 504 24.48 -1.95 -11.96
CA LEU A 504 25.49 -1.51 -12.92
C LEU A 504 26.78 -2.31 -12.66
N PRO A 505 26.92 -3.52 -13.20
CA PRO A 505 28.06 -4.43 -12.92
C PRO A 505 29.43 -3.79 -13.18
N VAL A 506 29.51 -2.79 -14.06
CA VAL A 506 30.76 -2.06 -14.35
C VAL A 506 31.34 -1.34 -13.13
N ILE A 507 30.50 -0.95 -12.16
CA ILE A 507 30.92 -0.19 -10.98
C ILE A 507 31.61 -1.10 -9.94
N LYS A 508 31.39 -2.41 -9.96
CA LYS A 508 31.93 -3.45 -9.05
C LYS A 508 31.60 -3.29 -7.55
N LYS A 509 30.94 -2.20 -7.16
CA LYS A 509 30.52 -1.89 -5.78
C LYS A 509 29.11 -1.32 -5.75
N CYS A 510 28.48 -1.33 -4.57
CA CYS A 510 27.25 -0.58 -4.36
C CYS A 510 27.55 0.83 -3.87
N ILE A 511 26.97 1.80 -4.56
CA ILE A 511 26.95 3.21 -4.14
C ILE A 511 25.56 3.47 -3.57
N LEU A 512 25.47 3.61 -2.26
CA LEU A 512 24.23 3.88 -1.56
C LEU A 512 24.08 5.38 -1.33
N ILE A 513 22.99 5.97 -1.84
CA ILE A 513 22.68 7.41 -1.73
C ILE A 513 21.48 7.58 -0.81
N GLY A 514 21.53 8.53 0.10
CA GLY A 514 20.48 8.83 1.06
C GLY A 514 20.95 8.69 2.51
N PRO A 515 20.17 9.22 3.47
CA PRO A 515 20.55 9.13 4.88
C PRO A 515 20.63 7.68 5.31
N SER A 516 21.69 7.32 6.00
CA SER A 516 21.78 6.02 6.67
C SER A 516 21.11 6.17 8.04
N VAL A 517 20.08 5.38 8.28
CA VAL A 517 19.32 5.50 9.53
C VAL A 517 19.54 4.27 10.39
N TYR A 518 20.54 4.41 11.23
CA TYR A 518 20.45 3.79 12.53
C TYR A 518 19.90 4.85 13.48
N PRO A 519 18.87 4.60 14.29
CA PRO A 519 18.22 5.62 15.13
C PRO A 519 19.16 6.40 16.04
N TYR A 520 20.38 5.87 16.25
CA TYR A 520 21.36 6.40 17.19
C TYR A 520 22.64 6.92 16.53
N GLN A 521 22.87 6.66 15.25
CA GLN A 521 24.10 7.08 14.55
C GLN A 521 23.96 8.40 13.77
N ILE A 522 23.33 9.41 14.37
CA ILE A 522 23.28 10.77 13.80
C ILE A 522 24.69 11.29 13.44
N LYS A 523 25.73 10.87 14.15
CA LYS A 523 27.13 11.27 13.90
C LYS A 523 27.81 10.54 12.73
N LYS A 524 27.29 9.42 12.24
CA LYS A 524 27.81 8.66 11.08
C LYS A 524 26.91 8.71 9.85
N ASN A 525 25.98 9.65 9.79
CA ASN A 525 25.09 9.85 8.62
C ASN A 525 25.89 10.35 7.43
N THR A 526 26.46 9.43 6.68
CA THR A 526 27.01 9.72 5.37
C THR A 526 25.88 9.64 4.34
N LEU A 527 25.70 10.73 3.56
CA LEU A 527 24.74 10.72 2.45
C LEU A 527 25.12 9.76 1.34
N ILE A 528 26.37 9.35 1.27
CA ILE A 528 26.88 8.42 0.27
C ILE A 528 27.76 7.39 1.00
N THR A 529 27.48 6.10 0.79
CA THR A 529 28.30 4.99 1.26
C THR A 529 28.66 4.09 0.08
N ILE A 530 29.91 3.64 0.03
CA ILE A 530 30.38 2.68 -0.97
C ILE A 530 30.77 1.41 -0.24
N GLU A 531 30.18 0.28 -0.65
CA GLU A 531 30.40 -1.02 0.00
C GLU A 531 30.34 -2.17 -0.99
N ASP A 532 30.83 -3.33 -0.56
CA ASP A 532 30.71 -4.58 -1.32
C ASP A 532 29.28 -5.12 -1.20
N CYS A 533 28.74 -5.60 -2.29
CA CYS A 533 27.36 -6.09 -2.36
C CYS A 533 27.21 -7.18 -3.43
N HIS A 534 26.06 -7.86 -3.41
CA HIS A 534 25.80 -8.95 -4.36
C HIS A 534 25.47 -8.43 -5.78
N TYR A 535 24.72 -7.33 -5.88
CA TYR A 535 24.36 -6.68 -7.14
C TYR A 535 24.98 -5.27 -7.19
N PRO A 536 26.18 -5.11 -7.77
CA PRO A 536 26.82 -3.79 -7.85
C PRO A 536 26.01 -2.77 -8.62
N GLY A 537 25.97 -1.52 -8.12
CA GLY A 537 25.15 -0.47 -8.73
C GLY A 537 24.98 0.79 -7.90
N ILE A 538 24.00 1.61 -8.27
CA ILE A 538 23.63 2.84 -7.57
C ILE A 538 22.23 2.66 -7.00
N TYR A 539 22.09 2.84 -5.69
CA TYR A 539 20.88 2.59 -4.93
C TYR A 539 20.50 3.76 -4.04
N PHE A 540 19.20 3.97 -3.84
CA PHE A 540 18.65 5.04 -3.02
C PHE A 540 18.09 4.44 -1.73
N ARG A 541 18.66 4.81 -0.58
CA ARG A 541 18.19 4.35 0.72
C ARG A 541 16.85 4.99 1.06
N ASP A 542 15.94 4.20 1.56
CA ASP A 542 14.60 4.58 1.94
C ASP A 542 14.14 4.02 3.31
N ASP A 543 15.04 3.43 4.08
CA ASP A 543 14.78 2.85 5.41
C ASP A 543 14.11 3.82 6.41
N THR A 544 14.14 5.13 6.13
CA THR A 544 13.52 6.17 6.96
C THR A 544 12.03 6.32 6.76
N PHE A 545 11.48 5.72 5.72
CA PHE A 545 10.07 5.84 5.41
C PHE A 545 9.26 4.77 6.13
N GLU A 546 7.96 4.95 6.14
CA GLU A 546 7.08 4.14 6.95
C GLU A 546 7.01 2.66 6.51
N GLU A 547 6.57 1.81 7.43
CA GLU A 547 6.54 0.36 7.31
C GLU A 547 5.85 -0.14 6.04
N SER A 548 4.67 0.41 5.68
CA SER A 548 3.91 -0.08 4.52
C SER A 548 4.56 0.25 3.18
N TYR A 549 5.62 1.04 3.19
CA TYR A 549 6.43 1.32 2.01
C TYR A 549 7.69 0.44 1.96
N THR A 550 8.38 0.22 3.09
CA THR A 550 9.71 -0.41 3.11
C THR A 550 9.71 -1.87 3.53
N VAL A 551 8.90 -2.24 4.54
CA VAL A 551 9.05 -3.52 5.24
C VAL A 551 8.52 -4.72 4.45
N TYR A 552 7.52 -4.52 3.57
CA TYR A 552 6.84 -5.64 2.95
C TYR A 552 7.58 -6.21 1.74
N ASP A 553 8.12 -5.35 0.90
CA ASP A 553 8.71 -5.74 -0.39
C ASP A 553 10.22 -5.49 -0.53
N HIS A 554 10.84 -4.67 0.35
CA HIS A 554 12.29 -4.41 0.27
C HIS A 554 12.95 -4.03 1.62
N PRO A 555 12.70 -4.78 2.71
CA PRO A 555 13.27 -4.48 4.01
C PRO A 555 14.79 -4.65 4.03
N GLN A 556 15.46 -3.93 4.96
CA GLN A 556 16.84 -4.20 5.30
C GLN A 556 16.91 -5.32 6.34
N ILE A 557 17.75 -6.31 6.12
CA ILE A 557 18.02 -7.42 7.04
C ILE A 557 19.43 -7.27 7.62
N LEU A 558 19.55 -7.45 8.93
CA LEU A 558 20.81 -7.40 9.67
C LEU A 558 21.05 -8.72 10.39
N ILE A 559 22.23 -9.31 10.22
CA ILE A 559 22.65 -10.55 10.86
C ILE A 559 23.88 -10.27 11.70
N PHE A 560 23.74 -10.48 13.01
CA PHE A 560 24.80 -10.33 13.96
C PHE A 560 25.20 -11.72 14.51
N GLN A 561 26.47 -11.94 14.73
CA GLN A 561 27.02 -13.16 15.35
C GLN A 561 27.52 -12.83 16.74
N ARG A 562 27.27 -13.73 17.69
CA ARG A 562 27.84 -13.66 19.02
C ARG A 562 29.37 -13.88 18.94
N GLN A 563 30.12 -13.01 19.62
CA GLN A 563 31.59 -13.13 19.76
C GLN A 563 31.97 -14.03 20.89
#